data_6978a04d46d36954ccaaf1a2e8f270ed
#
_entry.id   6978a04d46d36954ccaaf1a2e8f270ed
#
_cell.length_a   1.000
_cell.length_b   1.000
_cell.length_c   1.000
_cell.angle_alpha   90.00
_cell.angle_beta   90.00
_cell.angle_gamma   90.00
#
_symmetry.space_group_name_H-M   'P 1'
#
loop_
_entity.id
_entity.type
_entity.pdbx_description
1 polymer ?
#
loop_
_entity_poly.entity_id
_entity_poly.type
_entity_poly.pdbx_seq_one_letter_code
_entity_poly.pdbx_strand_id
1 'polypeptide(L)'
;MLNKEQLKQTWLYRHWGRVLTWPKYFIIHMKLKRKYFWMTWQKNWMIDPCTDKRQKYWKKCGVKATGHFHVGADVYFDAQCAEYLTIEDDVWISARSIILLHKRDISNYGVGDTYTDQPTGPLPVHIGRGVAIGMGCIIMPGVTIGEGAVIGAGSVVTKDIPAWTVAVGNPAKVIRQLS
;
A
#
# COMPACT_ATOMS: atom_id res chain seq x y z
N MET A 1 30.10 14.67 -26.00
CA MET A 1 29.53 13.93 -24.85
C MET A 1 29.04 12.58 -25.35
N LEU A 2 29.54 11.50 -24.80
CA LEU A 2 29.08 10.13 -25.13
C LEU A 2 27.64 9.96 -24.61
N ASN A 3 26.77 9.35 -25.44
CA ASN A 3 25.42 9.05 -25.00
C ASN A 3 25.43 7.88 -24.00
N LYS A 4 24.30 7.63 -23.33
CA LYS A 4 24.18 6.65 -22.25
C LYS A 4 24.49 5.20 -22.69
N GLU A 5 24.24 4.87 -23.95
CA GLU A 5 24.53 3.55 -24.54
C GLU A 5 26.03 3.41 -24.89
N GLN A 6 26.65 4.45 -25.38
CA GLN A 6 28.11 4.49 -25.65
C GLN A 6 28.92 4.39 -24.35
N LEU A 7 28.44 5.01 -23.26
CA LEU A 7 29.05 4.89 -21.93
C LEU A 7 29.01 3.44 -21.40
N LYS A 8 27.93 2.71 -21.65
CA LYS A 8 27.81 1.31 -21.21
C LYS A 8 28.79 0.36 -21.92
N GLN A 9 29.29 0.74 -23.10
CA GLN A 9 30.25 -0.05 -23.86
C GLN A 9 31.70 0.22 -23.48
N THR A 10 31.98 1.21 -22.66
CA THR A 10 33.34 1.51 -22.21
C THR A 10 33.84 0.45 -21.22
N TRP A 11 35.15 0.15 -21.27
CA TRP A 11 35.80 -0.77 -20.33
C TRP A 11 35.56 -0.38 -18.89
N LEU A 12 35.58 0.90 -18.56
CA LEU A 12 35.26 1.47 -17.25
C LEU A 12 33.83 1.08 -16.79
N TYR A 13 32.83 1.14 -17.65
CA TYR A 13 31.44 0.79 -17.28
C TYR A 13 31.27 -0.73 -17.09
N ARG A 14 31.96 -1.56 -17.87
CA ARG A 14 31.94 -3.02 -17.70
C ARG A 14 32.52 -3.46 -16.38
N HIS A 15 33.61 -2.83 -15.92
CA HIS A 15 34.31 -3.21 -14.71
C HIS A 15 33.80 -2.45 -13.46
N TRP A 16 33.41 -1.20 -13.61
CA TRP A 16 33.04 -0.31 -12.50
C TRP A 16 31.62 0.22 -12.56
N GLY A 17 30.84 -0.15 -13.57
CA GLY A 17 29.47 0.36 -13.76
C GLY A 17 28.57 0.07 -12.57
N ARG A 18 28.74 -1.09 -11.94
CA ARG A 18 28.04 -1.44 -10.68
C ARG A 18 28.46 -0.56 -9.52
N VAL A 19 29.74 -0.19 -9.46
CA VAL A 19 30.27 0.68 -8.39
C VAL A 19 29.85 2.13 -8.58
N LEU A 20 29.80 2.62 -9.82
CA LEU A 20 29.35 3.99 -10.14
C LEU A 20 27.85 4.20 -9.96
N THR A 21 27.06 3.15 -10.13
CA THR A 21 25.61 3.18 -9.85
C THR A 21 25.30 2.83 -8.39
N TRP A 22 26.24 2.28 -7.66
CA TRP A 22 26.11 1.79 -6.29
C TRP A 22 25.61 2.86 -5.30
N PRO A 23 26.08 4.14 -5.32
CA PRO A 23 25.55 5.15 -4.40
C PRO A 23 24.05 5.40 -4.58
N LYS A 24 23.56 5.44 -5.83
CA LYS A 24 22.14 5.64 -6.12
C LYS A 24 21.30 4.44 -5.67
N TYR A 25 21.74 3.23 -6.01
CA TYR A 25 21.10 1.98 -5.54
C TYR A 25 21.22 1.82 -4.02
N PHE A 26 22.35 2.20 -3.43
CA PHE A 26 22.56 2.17 -1.99
C PHE A 26 21.62 3.12 -1.26
N ILE A 27 21.45 4.36 -1.74
CA ILE A 27 20.52 5.33 -1.16
C ILE A 27 19.07 4.86 -1.27
N ILE A 28 18.67 4.33 -2.44
CA ILE A 28 17.33 3.78 -2.64
C ILE A 28 17.13 2.57 -1.71
N HIS A 29 18.10 1.68 -1.64
CA HIS A 29 18.04 0.48 -0.80
C HIS A 29 18.04 0.83 0.70
N MET A 30 18.78 1.83 1.12
CA MET A 30 18.76 2.34 2.50
C MET A 30 17.43 3.01 2.86
N LYS A 31 16.83 3.78 1.92
CA LYS A 31 15.49 4.35 2.11
C LYS A 31 14.44 3.25 2.24
N LEU A 32 14.49 2.23 1.37
CA LEU A 32 13.60 1.06 1.45
C LEU A 32 13.85 0.26 2.72
N LYS A 33 15.10 -0.09 3.05
CA LYS A 33 15.43 -0.79 4.30
C LYS A 33 14.94 -0.03 5.53
N ARG A 34 15.03 1.30 5.55
CA ARG A 34 14.50 2.11 6.65
C ARG A 34 12.98 2.02 6.74
N LYS A 35 12.26 2.08 5.60
CA LYS A 35 10.81 1.85 5.55
C LYS A 35 10.45 0.43 6.05
N TYR A 36 11.13 -0.61 5.53
CA TYR A 36 10.91 -2.00 5.93
C TYR A 36 11.33 -2.28 7.38
N PHE A 37 12.42 -1.70 7.86
CA PHE A 37 12.86 -1.81 9.25
C PHE A 37 11.79 -1.32 10.21
N TRP A 38 11.19 -0.17 9.93
CA TRP A 38 10.10 0.37 10.75
C TRP A 38 8.85 -0.49 10.68
N MET A 39 8.50 -1.05 9.52
CA MET A 39 7.37 -1.98 9.37
C MET A 39 7.61 -3.30 10.12
N THR A 40 8.83 -3.84 10.05
CA THR A 40 9.19 -5.09 10.74
C THR A 40 9.28 -4.88 12.25
N TRP A 41 9.72 -3.71 12.67
CA TRP A 41 9.78 -3.36 14.10
C TRP A 41 8.39 -3.22 14.72
N GLN A 42 7.41 -2.78 13.94
CA GLN A 42 5.99 -2.84 14.35
C GLN A 42 5.54 -4.25 14.74
N LYS A 43 5.98 -5.29 14.03
CA LYS A 43 5.65 -6.68 14.36
C LYS A 43 6.17 -7.09 15.74
N ASN A 44 7.36 -6.65 16.10
CA ASN A 44 7.99 -6.99 17.37
C ASN A 44 7.41 -6.20 18.57
N TRP A 45 6.64 -5.14 18.31
CA TRP A 45 5.95 -4.35 19.32
C TRP A 45 4.47 -4.70 19.43
N MET A 46 4.13 -5.99 19.21
CA MET A 46 2.76 -6.51 19.34
C MET A 46 2.15 -6.29 20.74
N ILE A 47 2.94 -5.88 21.72
CA ILE A 47 2.51 -5.70 23.13
C ILE A 47 2.17 -4.23 23.43
N ASP A 48 2.47 -3.28 22.53
CA ASP A 48 2.15 -1.88 22.78
C ASP A 48 0.72 -1.56 22.31
N PRO A 49 -0.22 -1.33 23.22
CA PRO A 49 -1.59 -0.92 22.88
C PRO A 49 -1.64 0.47 22.24
N CYS A 50 -0.50 1.14 22.10
CA CYS A 50 -0.43 2.53 21.66
C CYS A 50 -0.57 2.66 20.15
N THR A 51 -1.80 2.84 19.70
CA THR A 51 -2.19 3.08 18.30
C THR A 51 -1.52 4.31 17.69
N ASP A 52 -1.21 5.32 18.49
CA ASP A 52 -0.58 6.56 18.02
C ASP A 52 0.80 6.34 17.42
N LYS A 53 1.56 5.36 17.88
CA LYS A 53 2.87 5.06 17.30
C LYS A 53 2.74 4.48 15.90
N ARG A 54 1.77 3.57 15.67
CA ARG A 54 1.55 2.97 14.34
C ARG A 54 1.12 4.02 13.33
N GLN A 55 0.19 4.90 13.68
CA GLN A 55 -0.21 6.03 12.87
C GLN A 55 0.98 6.92 12.49
N LYS A 56 1.83 7.29 13.46
CA LYS A 56 3.04 8.08 13.21
C LYS A 56 4.00 7.39 12.23
N TYR A 57 4.14 6.05 12.31
CA TYR A 57 4.97 5.31 11.37
C TYR A 57 4.39 5.28 9.97
N TRP A 58 3.08 5.10 9.82
CA TRP A 58 2.42 5.13 8.53
C TRP A 58 2.61 6.49 7.84
N LYS A 59 2.41 7.58 8.58
CA LYS A 59 2.69 8.94 8.08
C LYS A 59 4.17 9.11 7.67
N LYS A 60 5.12 8.58 8.43
CA LYS A 60 6.55 8.60 8.06
C LYS A 60 6.87 7.74 6.82
N CYS A 61 6.10 6.70 6.54
CA CYS A 61 6.23 5.91 5.32
C CYS A 61 5.73 6.66 4.08
N GLY A 62 4.95 7.74 4.26
CA GLY A 62 4.41 8.54 3.16
C GLY A 62 2.90 8.46 2.99
N VAL A 63 2.19 7.75 3.89
CA VAL A 63 0.72 7.72 3.89
C VAL A 63 0.18 9.13 4.15
N LYS A 64 -0.74 9.57 3.31
CA LYS A 64 -1.44 10.84 3.45
C LYS A 64 -2.57 10.67 4.46
N ALA A 65 -2.51 11.38 5.57
CA ALA A 65 -3.56 11.30 6.57
C ALA A 65 -3.94 12.71 7.05
N THR A 66 -5.24 13.00 7.02
CA THR A 66 -5.77 14.32 7.39
C THR A 66 -6.09 14.43 8.88
N GLY A 67 -6.24 13.28 9.57
CA GLY A 67 -6.60 13.28 10.98
C GLY A 67 -5.97 12.14 11.78
N HIS A 68 -6.69 11.72 12.81
CA HIS A 68 -6.35 10.57 13.64
C HIS A 68 -6.97 9.30 13.04
N PHE A 69 -6.24 8.19 13.05
CA PHE A 69 -6.76 6.89 12.65
C PHE A 69 -6.13 5.76 13.45
N HIS A 70 -6.92 4.72 13.67
CA HIS A 70 -6.47 3.53 14.39
C HIS A 70 -5.96 2.46 13.41
N VAL A 71 -4.79 1.86 13.72
CA VAL A 71 -4.25 0.74 12.98
C VAL A 71 -4.01 -0.43 13.93
N GLY A 72 -4.70 -1.52 13.68
CA GLY A 72 -4.57 -2.77 14.43
C GLY A 72 -3.19 -3.44 14.24
N ALA A 73 -3.00 -4.57 14.93
CA ALA A 73 -1.78 -5.37 14.79
C ALA A 73 -1.70 -6.04 13.41
N ASP A 74 -0.49 -6.22 12.89
CA ASP A 74 -0.22 -6.94 11.63
C ASP A 74 -1.00 -6.42 10.40
N VAL A 75 -1.36 -5.14 10.38
CA VAL A 75 -1.91 -4.52 9.18
C VAL A 75 -0.79 -4.25 8.19
N TYR A 76 -0.95 -4.73 6.96
CA TYR A 76 0.01 -4.55 5.87
C TYR A 76 -0.47 -3.52 4.87
N PHE A 77 0.44 -2.74 4.31
CA PHE A 77 0.25 -1.94 3.11
C PHE A 77 1.54 -1.88 2.29
N ASP A 78 1.42 -1.58 0.99
CA ASP A 78 2.55 -1.47 0.08
C ASP A 78 3.38 -0.21 0.38
N ALA A 79 4.38 -0.33 1.25
CA ALA A 79 5.17 0.82 1.70
C ALA A 79 5.93 1.55 0.58
N GLN A 80 6.18 0.88 -0.54
CA GLN A 80 6.81 1.50 -1.71
C GLN A 80 5.89 2.51 -2.40
N CYS A 81 4.58 2.31 -2.26
CA CYS A 81 3.52 3.13 -2.85
C CYS A 81 2.71 3.88 -1.78
N ALA A 82 3.28 4.12 -0.60
CA ALA A 82 2.57 4.70 0.53
C ALA A 82 1.92 6.06 0.23
N GLU A 83 2.48 6.85 -0.68
CA GLU A 83 1.96 8.13 -1.13
C GLU A 83 0.64 8.03 -1.92
N TYR A 84 0.25 6.82 -2.32
CA TYR A 84 -1.03 6.53 -2.98
C TYR A 84 -2.11 6.09 -1.99
N LEU A 85 -1.81 6.01 -0.68
CA LEU A 85 -2.79 5.75 0.36
C LEU A 85 -3.19 7.06 1.04
N THR A 86 -4.48 7.38 0.97
CA THR A 86 -5.08 8.49 1.69
C THR A 86 -6.04 7.96 2.75
N ILE A 87 -5.90 8.41 3.98
CA ILE A 87 -6.74 8.04 5.12
C ILE A 87 -7.25 9.32 5.76
N GLU A 88 -8.55 9.43 5.87
CA GLU A 88 -9.17 10.57 6.54
C GLU A 88 -9.22 10.38 8.07
N ASP A 89 -9.92 11.27 8.74
CA ASP A 89 -10.03 11.27 10.20
C ASP A 89 -10.95 10.16 10.71
N ASP A 90 -10.72 9.73 11.95
CA ASP A 90 -11.56 8.75 12.67
C ASP A 90 -11.72 7.38 11.97
N VAL A 91 -10.71 6.98 11.19
CA VAL A 91 -10.71 5.66 10.52
C VAL A 91 -10.20 4.58 11.47
N TRP A 92 -10.89 3.44 11.47
CA TRP A 92 -10.51 2.25 12.24
C TRP A 92 -10.14 1.09 11.31
N ILE A 93 -8.87 0.69 11.30
CA ILE A 93 -8.38 -0.47 10.54
C ILE A 93 -8.04 -1.58 11.52
N SER A 94 -8.83 -2.65 11.53
CA SER A 94 -8.61 -3.80 12.43
C SER A 94 -7.42 -4.66 12.00
N ALA A 95 -6.96 -5.49 12.93
CA ALA A 95 -5.77 -6.32 12.78
C ALA A 95 -5.80 -7.23 11.53
N ARG A 96 -4.60 -7.55 11.01
CA ARG A 96 -4.37 -8.49 9.90
C ARG A 96 -5.03 -8.07 8.57
N SER A 97 -5.42 -6.81 8.43
CA SER A 97 -5.93 -6.30 7.15
C SER A 97 -4.78 -5.97 6.21
N ILE A 98 -5.05 -6.04 4.91
CA ILE A 98 -4.08 -5.81 3.83
C ILE A 98 -4.61 -4.70 2.93
N ILE A 99 -3.79 -3.69 2.67
CA ILE A 99 -4.09 -2.62 1.72
C ILE A 99 -3.08 -2.69 0.59
N LEU A 100 -3.52 -3.08 -0.59
CA LEU A 100 -2.70 -3.15 -1.78
C LEU A 100 -2.80 -1.82 -2.55
N LEU A 101 -1.67 -1.33 -3.03
CA LEU A 101 -1.57 -0.01 -3.67
C LEU A 101 -1.03 -0.09 -5.10
N HIS A 102 -0.72 -1.28 -5.59
CA HIS A 102 -0.28 -1.49 -6.97
C HIS A 102 -0.83 -2.79 -7.52
N LYS A 103 -0.96 -2.85 -8.83
CA LYS A 103 -1.28 -4.08 -9.57
C LYS A 103 -0.61 -4.07 -10.93
N ARG A 104 -0.54 -5.25 -11.57
CA ARG A 104 -0.23 -5.35 -12.98
C ARG A 104 -1.47 -5.08 -13.81
N ASP A 105 -1.28 -4.36 -14.90
CA ASP A 105 -2.32 -4.20 -15.91
C ASP A 105 -2.33 -5.45 -16.81
N ILE A 106 -3.40 -6.22 -16.69
CA ILE A 106 -3.61 -7.45 -17.45
C ILE A 106 -4.71 -7.30 -18.50
N SER A 107 -5.12 -6.07 -18.83
CA SER A 107 -6.20 -5.82 -19.79
C SER A 107 -5.92 -6.39 -21.18
N ASN A 108 -4.65 -6.44 -21.57
CA ASN A 108 -4.19 -7.00 -22.84
C ASN A 108 -3.42 -8.33 -22.67
N TYR A 109 -3.50 -8.96 -21.49
CA TYR A 109 -2.77 -10.17 -21.19
C TYR A 109 -3.50 -11.40 -21.78
N GLY A 110 -2.81 -12.18 -22.61
CA GLY A 110 -3.36 -13.32 -23.34
C GLY A 110 -2.49 -14.57 -23.33
N VAL A 111 -2.96 -15.58 -24.05
CA VAL A 111 -2.23 -16.85 -24.18
C VAL A 111 -0.89 -16.63 -24.88
N GLY A 112 0.20 -17.06 -24.26
CA GLY A 112 1.57 -16.88 -24.75
C GLY A 112 2.31 -15.69 -24.18
N ASP A 113 1.62 -14.79 -23.47
CA ASP A 113 2.26 -13.64 -22.81
C ASP A 113 2.94 -14.04 -21.49
N THR A 114 3.97 -13.28 -21.15
CA THR A 114 4.66 -13.41 -19.86
C THR A 114 4.08 -12.41 -18.84
N TYR A 115 3.59 -12.90 -17.71
CA TYR A 115 2.99 -12.05 -16.67
C TYR A 115 3.93 -10.98 -16.13
N THR A 116 5.23 -11.27 -16.01
CA THR A 116 6.25 -10.34 -15.51
C THR A 116 6.49 -9.16 -16.44
N ASP A 117 6.16 -9.28 -17.72
CA ASP A 117 6.35 -8.23 -18.72
C ASP A 117 5.18 -7.24 -18.76
N GLN A 118 4.07 -7.60 -18.08
CA GLN A 118 2.91 -6.72 -18.01
C GLN A 118 3.22 -5.45 -17.21
N PRO A 119 2.74 -4.28 -17.68
CA PRO A 119 2.93 -3.01 -16.98
C PRO A 119 2.43 -3.10 -15.53
N THR A 120 3.20 -2.53 -14.61
CA THR A 120 2.78 -2.43 -13.21
C THR A 120 2.82 -0.99 -12.77
N GLY A 121 1.85 -0.58 -11.98
CA GLY A 121 1.78 0.78 -11.48
C GLY A 121 0.97 0.89 -10.20
N PRO A 122 1.20 1.96 -9.44
CA PRO A 122 0.42 2.26 -8.26
C PRO A 122 -0.98 2.75 -8.66
N LEU A 123 -1.96 2.39 -7.84
CA LEU A 123 -3.32 2.89 -7.92
C LEU A 123 -3.74 3.43 -6.55
N PRO A 124 -4.32 4.64 -6.51
CA PRO A 124 -4.65 5.28 -5.25
C PRO A 124 -5.77 4.52 -4.52
N VAL A 125 -5.60 4.38 -3.21
CA VAL A 125 -6.68 3.93 -2.31
C VAL A 125 -7.04 5.09 -1.40
N HIS A 126 -8.34 5.37 -1.32
CA HIS A 126 -8.88 6.41 -0.46
C HIS A 126 -9.83 5.81 0.59
N ILE A 127 -9.59 6.13 1.85
CA ILE A 127 -10.40 5.68 2.98
C ILE A 127 -10.99 6.92 3.64
N GLY A 128 -12.30 7.09 3.49
CA GLY A 128 -13.05 8.22 3.98
C GLY A 128 -13.18 8.27 5.50
N ARG A 129 -13.60 9.41 6.01
CA ARG A 129 -13.76 9.67 7.44
C ARG A 129 -14.70 8.66 8.12
N GLY A 130 -14.34 8.24 9.35
CA GLY A 130 -15.19 7.36 10.14
C GLY A 130 -15.36 5.93 9.60
N VAL A 131 -14.57 5.54 8.60
CA VAL A 131 -14.63 4.17 8.04
C VAL A 131 -14.12 3.16 9.05
N ALA A 132 -14.87 2.07 9.21
CA ALA A 132 -14.46 0.92 10.00
C ALA A 132 -14.15 -0.29 9.10
N ILE A 133 -12.91 -0.77 9.15
CA ILE A 133 -12.44 -1.96 8.42
C ILE A 133 -12.27 -3.11 9.41
N GLY A 134 -13.04 -4.16 9.22
CA GLY A 134 -13.01 -5.38 10.03
C GLY A 134 -11.69 -6.14 9.91
N MET A 135 -11.47 -7.08 10.81
CA MET A 135 -10.24 -7.89 10.87
C MET A 135 -10.05 -8.71 9.58
N GLY A 136 -8.80 -8.78 9.10
CA GLY A 136 -8.43 -9.66 7.98
C GLY A 136 -9.01 -9.23 6.62
N CYS A 137 -9.41 -7.97 6.46
CA CYS A 137 -9.89 -7.46 5.17
C CYS A 137 -8.75 -7.26 4.18
N ILE A 138 -9.06 -7.40 2.89
CA ILE A 138 -8.16 -7.08 1.79
C ILE A 138 -8.76 -5.94 0.98
N ILE A 139 -8.08 -4.81 0.91
CA ILE A 139 -8.48 -3.66 0.10
C ILE A 139 -7.64 -3.68 -1.18
N MET A 140 -8.30 -3.78 -2.33
CA MET A 140 -7.63 -3.85 -3.62
C MET A 140 -7.19 -2.47 -4.11
N PRO A 141 -6.18 -2.39 -4.97
CA PRO A 141 -5.69 -1.12 -5.52
C PRO A 141 -6.77 -0.38 -6.31
N GLY A 142 -6.81 0.94 -6.15
CA GLY A 142 -7.73 1.81 -6.86
C GLY A 142 -9.10 1.96 -6.21
N VAL A 143 -9.31 1.41 -5.02
CA VAL A 143 -10.61 1.45 -4.32
C VAL A 143 -10.77 2.71 -3.50
N THR A 144 -11.97 3.30 -3.56
CA THR A 144 -12.44 4.34 -2.65
C THR A 144 -13.49 3.76 -1.70
N ILE A 145 -13.28 3.93 -0.39
CA ILE A 145 -14.25 3.60 0.65
C ILE A 145 -14.83 4.89 1.18
N GLY A 146 -16.13 5.08 0.96
CA GLY A 146 -16.84 6.31 1.33
C GLY A 146 -16.97 6.49 2.85
N GLU A 147 -17.19 7.73 3.26
CA GLU A 147 -17.37 8.16 4.65
C GLU A 147 -18.34 7.26 5.42
N GLY A 148 -18.00 6.92 6.66
CA GLY A 148 -18.86 6.15 7.56
C GLY A 148 -19.16 4.71 7.12
N ALA A 149 -18.52 4.21 6.07
CA ALA A 149 -18.73 2.83 5.61
C ALA A 149 -18.12 1.82 6.59
N VAL A 150 -18.75 0.67 6.69
CA VAL A 150 -18.30 -0.45 7.54
C VAL A 150 -18.01 -1.66 6.66
N ILE A 151 -16.78 -2.14 6.71
CA ILE A 151 -16.34 -3.35 6.00
C ILE A 151 -16.30 -4.52 6.99
N GLY A 152 -17.10 -5.53 6.75
CA GLY A 152 -17.14 -6.71 7.61
C GLY A 152 -15.83 -7.52 7.55
N ALA A 153 -15.49 -8.19 8.64
CA ALA A 153 -14.25 -8.96 8.76
C ALA A 153 -14.11 -10.02 7.64
N GLY A 154 -12.87 -10.24 7.18
CA GLY A 154 -12.54 -11.20 6.12
C GLY A 154 -13.00 -10.81 4.72
N SER A 155 -13.46 -9.58 4.51
CA SER A 155 -13.95 -9.13 3.20
C SER A 155 -12.82 -8.78 2.25
N VAL A 156 -13.05 -8.97 0.94
CA VAL A 156 -12.16 -8.55 -0.14
C VAL A 156 -12.84 -7.44 -0.93
N VAL A 157 -12.39 -6.21 -0.72
CA VAL A 157 -12.96 -5.01 -1.36
C VAL A 157 -12.30 -4.81 -2.72
N THR A 158 -13.03 -5.08 -3.79
CA THR A 158 -12.55 -5.04 -5.18
C THR A 158 -13.11 -3.86 -5.97
N LYS A 159 -14.10 -3.15 -5.42
CA LYS A 159 -14.78 -1.98 -6.02
C LYS A 159 -15.04 -0.94 -4.95
N ASP A 160 -15.33 0.26 -5.38
CA ASP A 160 -15.70 1.35 -4.48
C ASP A 160 -16.89 0.99 -3.60
N ILE A 161 -16.84 1.43 -2.35
CA ILE A 161 -17.90 1.25 -1.37
C ILE A 161 -18.54 2.62 -1.10
N PRO A 162 -19.86 2.75 -1.30
CA PRO A 162 -20.57 3.99 -1.02
C PRO A 162 -20.49 4.39 0.46
N ALA A 163 -20.58 5.69 0.70
CA ALA A 163 -20.65 6.23 2.06
C ALA A 163 -21.84 5.66 2.85
N TRP A 164 -21.67 5.52 4.16
CA TRP A 164 -22.71 5.09 5.08
C TRP A 164 -23.36 3.75 4.72
N THR A 165 -22.54 2.80 4.25
CA THR A 165 -23.00 1.44 3.93
C THR A 165 -22.21 0.38 4.71
N VAL A 166 -22.82 -0.79 4.85
CA VAL A 166 -22.14 -2.00 5.33
C VAL A 166 -21.90 -2.91 4.13
N ALA A 167 -20.63 -3.28 3.92
CA ALA A 167 -20.22 -4.19 2.86
C ALA A 167 -19.47 -5.39 3.45
N VAL A 168 -19.77 -6.60 2.93
CA VAL A 168 -19.18 -7.85 3.42
C VAL A 168 -18.94 -8.84 2.29
N GLY A 169 -18.03 -9.77 2.50
CA GLY A 169 -17.83 -10.94 1.63
C GLY A 169 -16.62 -10.84 0.70
N ASN A 170 -16.45 -11.86 -0.13
CA ASN A 170 -15.40 -11.97 -1.15
C ASN A 170 -16.03 -12.37 -2.50
N PRO A 171 -16.16 -11.43 -3.46
CA PRO A 171 -15.90 -10.00 -3.31
C PRO A 171 -16.93 -9.32 -2.38
N ALA A 172 -16.51 -8.21 -1.74
CA ALA A 172 -17.38 -7.44 -0.86
C ALA A 172 -18.56 -6.85 -1.61
N LYS A 173 -19.76 -6.99 -1.04
CA LYS A 173 -21.00 -6.43 -1.56
C LYS A 173 -21.69 -5.63 -0.46
N VAL A 174 -22.28 -4.51 -0.83
CA VAL A 174 -23.15 -3.73 0.06
C VAL A 174 -24.37 -4.56 0.44
N ILE A 175 -24.57 -4.74 1.74
CA ILE A 175 -25.71 -5.51 2.29
C ILE A 175 -26.70 -4.62 3.04
N ARG A 176 -26.30 -3.42 3.43
CA ARG A 176 -27.13 -2.49 4.20
C ARG A 176 -26.69 -1.05 4.02
N GLN A 177 -27.65 -0.14 3.94
CA GLN A 177 -27.45 1.30 4.08
C GLN A 177 -27.58 1.66 5.57
N LEU A 178 -26.66 2.51 6.05
CA LEU A 178 -26.74 3.09 7.39
C LEU A 178 -27.56 4.39 7.32
N SER A 179 -28.42 4.59 8.25
CA SER A 179 -29.27 5.80 8.39
C SER A 179 -28.75 6.65 9.54
#